data_d4dd7b9f3a92923371503423305e1731
#
_entry.id   d4dd7b9f3a92923371503423305e1731
#
_cell.length_a   1.000
_cell.length_b   1.000
_cell.length_c   1.000
_cell.angle_alpha   90.00
_cell.angle_beta   90.00
_cell.angle_gamma   90.00
#
_symmetry.space_group_name_H-M   'P 1'
#
loop_
_entity.id
_entity.type
_entity.pdbx_description
1 polymer ?
#
loop_
_entity_poly.entity_id
_entity_poly.type
_entity_poly.pdbx_seq_one_letter_code
_entity_poly.pdbx_strand_id
1 'polypeptide(L)'
;MIDRLDLGRIQEAVGRAEERTAGEVVPVVVPRSDDYEEAVWRGAGAAILLTLLVVLLTLRFYEGWGLGWLFAPWGVALSVLMAGTVGALLTRYLYPLQRLLAGSERLDDTVHRRALQVFVEEEVFDTRDRTGILLFVSLREHRIEVLGDTGINQQVEPDDWAEVVTRIRRGIQNDNLTEGLVEAIEMCGRLLEEKGVDIRPDDENELTDTVRTPGRGTDEEGE
;
A
#
# COMPACT_ATOMS: atom_id res chain seq x y z
N MET A 1 -0.06 12.51 -6.51
CA MET A 1 -0.51 12.65 -5.11
C MET A 1 0.68 12.85 -4.17
N ILE A 2 1.69 11.99 -4.17
CA ILE A 2 2.89 12.14 -3.33
C ILE A 2 3.60 13.47 -3.58
N ASP A 3 3.75 13.91 -4.84
CA ASP A 3 4.43 15.17 -5.17
C ASP A 3 3.69 16.44 -4.72
N ARG A 4 2.44 16.29 -4.26
CA ARG A 4 1.62 17.38 -3.72
C ARG A 4 1.57 17.41 -2.19
N LEU A 5 2.30 16.48 -1.53
CA LEU A 5 2.38 16.48 -0.07
C LEU A 5 3.15 17.71 0.42
N ASP A 6 2.56 18.41 1.35
CA ASP A 6 3.23 19.46 2.11
C ASP A 6 3.96 18.81 3.29
N LEU A 7 5.21 18.44 3.04
CA LEU A 7 6.05 17.74 4.01
C LEU A 7 6.29 18.59 5.27
N GLY A 8 6.40 19.92 5.11
CA GLY A 8 6.60 20.83 6.24
C GLY A 8 5.42 20.84 7.21
N ARG A 9 4.17 20.90 6.69
CA ARG A 9 2.97 20.84 7.52
C ARG A 9 2.84 19.50 8.24
N ILE A 10 3.21 18.41 7.60
CA ILE A 10 3.15 17.07 8.23
C ILE A 10 4.20 16.99 9.33
N GLN A 11 5.43 17.42 9.07
CA GLN A 11 6.50 17.46 10.05
C GLN A 11 6.14 18.32 11.28
N GLU A 12 5.55 19.50 11.07
CA GLU A 12 5.06 20.33 12.16
C GLU A 12 3.94 19.65 12.98
N ALA A 13 3.10 18.84 12.33
CA ALA A 13 2.07 18.09 13.03
C ALA A 13 2.65 16.95 13.86
N VAL A 14 3.70 16.28 13.37
CA VAL A 14 4.45 15.25 14.12
C VAL A 14 5.04 15.89 15.37
N GLY A 15 5.85 16.94 15.25
CA GLY A 15 6.43 17.62 16.41
C GLY A 15 5.40 18.07 17.44
N ARG A 16 4.23 18.61 17.01
CA ARG A 16 3.15 18.98 17.94
C ARG A 16 2.48 17.79 18.63
N ALA A 17 2.44 16.64 18.00
CA ALA A 17 1.90 15.42 18.62
C ALA A 17 2.87 14.89 19.67
N GLU A 18 4.17 14.86 19.36
CA GLU A 18 5.25 14.39 20.22
C GLU A 18 5.51 15.33 21.42
N GLU A 19 5.24 16.63 21.31
CA GLU A 19 5.25 17.56 22.46
C GLU A 19 4.26 17.18 23.58
N ARG A 20 3.28 16.30 23.32
CA ARG A 20 2.22 15.94 24.27
C ARG A 20 2.33 14.52 24.83
N THR A 21 3.13 13.68 24.22
CA THR A 21 3.21 12.25 24.52
C THR A 21 4.61 11.72 24.24
N ALA A 22 5.03 10.69 24.95
CA ALA A 22 6.26 9.95 24.68
C ALA A 22 6.17 9.04 23.42
N GLY A 23 5.11 9.15 22.64
CA GLY A 23 4.92 8.39 21.41
C GLY A 23 5.56 9.09 20.22
N GLU A 24 6.41 8.39 19.51
CA GLU A 24 7.11 8.84 18.31
C GLU A 24 6.32 8.41 17.05
N VAL A 25 5.90 9.35 16.22
CA VAL A 25 5.03 9.10 15.06
C VAL A 25 5.79 9.20 13.75
N VAL A 26 5.92 8.08 13.05
CA VAL A 26 6.63 7.98 11.77
C VAL A 26 5.62 7.83 10.61
N PRO A 27 5.30 8.90 9.88
CA PRO A 27 4.45 8.82 8.71
C PRO A 27 5.22 8.34 7.48
N VAL A 28 4.73 7.29 6.84
CA VAL A 28 5.31 6.72 5.62
C VAL A 28 4.25 6.61 4.53
N VAL A 29 4.52 7.20 3.37
CA VAL A 29 3.63 7.17 2.21
C VAL A 29 4.34 6.52 1.05
N VAL A 30 3.79 5.39 0.57
CA VAL A 30 4.32 4.68 -0.59
C VAL A 30 3.36 4.76 -1.78
N PRO A 31 3.87 4.83 -3.03
CA PRO A 31 3.03 4.80 -4.22
C PRO A 31 2.28 3.47 -4.35
N ARG A 32 2.93 2.37 -3.94
CA ARG A 32 2.42 0.99 -3.97
C ARG A 32 3.23 0.11 -3.03
N SER A 33 2.63 -0.98 -2.56
CA SER A 33 3.27 -1.94 -1.66
C SER A 33 3.94 -3.12 -2.38
N ASP A 34 3.48 -3.46 -3.62
CA ASP A 34 4.02 -4.57 -4.42
C ASP A 34 3.78 -4.36 -5.92
N ASP A 35 4.50 -5.10 -6.76
CA ASP A 35 4.35 -5.13 -8.22
C ASP A 35 3.24 -6.08 -8.70
N TYR A 36 2.75 -6.97 -7.84
CA TYR A 36 1.69 -7.95 -8.12
C TYR A 36 1.97 -8.82 -9.36
N GLU A 37 3.22 -9.27 -9.54
CA GLU A 37 3.60 -10.08 -10.70
C GLU A 37 2.77 -11.35 -10.85
N GLU A 38 2.36 -11.96 -9.73
CA GLU A 38 1.51 -13.14 -9.77
C GLU A 38 0.12 -12.88 -10.38
N ALA A 39 -0.46 -11.69 -10.16
CA ALA A 39 -1.73 -11.31 -10.79
C ALA A 39 -1.56 -11.22 -12.32
N VAL A 40 -0.40 -10.75 -12.79
CA VAL A 40 -0.07 -10.69 -14.23
C VAL A 40 -0.02 -12.09 -14.83
N TRP A 41 0.63 -13.05 -14.15
CA TRP A 41 0.68 -14.44 -14.60
C TRP A 41 -0.69 -15.12 -14.57
N ARG A 42 -1.52 -14.84 -13.56
CA ARG A 42 -2.91 -15.30 -13.50
C ARG A 42 -3.74 -14.75 -14.65
N GLY A 43 -3.57 -13.47 -14.99
CA GLY A 43 -4.24 -12.84 -16.13
C GLY A 43 -3.83 -13.45 -17.48
N ALA A 44 -2.54 -13.69 -17.66
CA ALA A 44 -2.02 -14.41 -18.83
C ALA A 44 -2.62 -15.81 -18.93
N GLY A 45 -2.58 -16.58 -17.85
CA GLY A 45 -3.13 -17.93 -17.79
C GLY A 45 -4.64 -17.98 -18.08
N ALA A 46 -5.41 -17.07 -17.50
CA ALA A 46 -6.86 -16.96 -17.74
C ALA A 46 -7.16 -16.65 -19.20
N ALA A 47 -6.41 -15.74 -19.83
CA ALA A 47 -6.57 -15.39 -21.24
C ALA A 47 -6.23 -16.58 -22.17
N ILE A 48 -5.18 -17.34 -21.84
CA ILE A 48 -4.80 -18.57 -22.56
C ILE A 48 -5.93 -19.60 -22.47
N LEU A 49 -6.40 -19.89 -21.25
CA LEU A 49 -7.46 -20.87 -21.03
C LEU A 49 -8.77 -20.49 -21.74
N LEU A 50 -9.14 -19.21 -21.69
CA LEU A 50 -10.31 -18.71 -22.40
C LEU A 50 -10.15 -18.88 -23.91
N THR A 51 -8.97 -18.57 -24.46
CA THR A 51 -8.71 -18.73 -25.91
C THR A 51 -8.80 -20.21 -26.31
N LEU A 52 -8.21 -21.11 -25.55
CA LEU A 52 -8.30 -22.55 -25.81
C LEU A 52 -9.76 -23.04 -25.75
N LEU A 53 -10.55 -22.58 -24.76
CA LEU A 53 -11.95 -22.90 -24.66
C LEU A 53 -12.73 -22.43 -25.90
N VAL A 54 -12.50 -21.19 -26.33
CA VAL A 54 -13.12 -20.64 -27.54
C VAL A 54 -12.74 -21.45 -28.79
N VAL A 55 -11.47 -21.81 -28.94
CA VAL A 55 -11.00 -22.66 -30.05
C VAL A 55 -11.69 -24.01 -30.04
N LEU A 56 -11.77 -24.69 -28.87
CA LEU A 56 -12.43 -25.99 -28.73
C LEU A 56 -13.93 -25.91 -29.04
N LEU A 57 -14.62 -24.89 -28.53
CA LEU A 57 -16.04 -24.68 -28.82
C LEU A 57 -16.27 -24.41 -30.31
N THR A 58 -15.41 -23.60 -30.93
CA THR A 58 -15.52 -23.32 -32.36
C THR A 58 -15.28 -24.58 -33.19
N LEU A 59 -14.26 -25.39 -32.88
CA LEU A 59 -14.03 -26.68 -33.54
C LEU A 59 -15.21 -27.65 -33.40
N ARG A 60 -15.94 -27.59 -32.26
CA ARG A 60 -17.07 -28.48 -31.99
C ARG A 60 -18.36 -28.08 -32.69
N PHE A 61 -18.62 -26.76 -32.85
CA PHE A 61 -19.92 -26.24 -33.27
C PHE A 61 -19.88 -25.49 -34.61
N TYR A 62 -18.70 -25.13 -35.13
CA TYR A 62 -18.57 -24.35 -36.34
C TYR A 62 -18.28 -25.24 -37.57
N GLU A 63 -19.22 -25.31 -38.48
CA GLU A 63 -19.12 -26.04 -39.76
C GLU A 63 -18.86 -25.09 -40.96
N GLY A 64 -18.38 -23.87 -40.68
CA GLY A 64 -18.21 -22.82 -41.68
C GLY A 64 -16.95 -22.92 -42.49
N TRP A 65 -16.96 -22.25 -43.67
CA TRP A 65 -15.84 -22.19 -44.59
C TRP A 65 -15.02 -20.91 -44.39
N GLY A 66 -13.67 -21.02 -44.45
CA GLY A 66 -12.78 -19.85 -44.57
C GLY A 66 -11.84 -19.59 -43.36
N LEU A 67 -12.07 -20.16 -42.19
CA LEU A 67 -11.20 -19.96 -41.01
C LEU A 67 -10.20 -21.10 -40.74
N GLY A 68 -10.05 -22.03 -41.70
CA GLY A 68 -9.20 -23.24 -41.52
C GLY A 68 -7.73 -22.92 -41.16
N TRP A 69 -7.22 -21.79 -41.64
CA TRP A 69 -5.87 -21.34 -41.30
C TRP A 69 -5.70 -20.98 -39.81
N LEU A 70 -6.74 -20.45 -39.17
CA LEU A 70 -6.74 -20.09 -37.73
C LEU A 70 -6.71 -21.33 -36.85
N PHE A 71 -7.32 -22.44 -37.31
CA PHE A 71 -7.35 -23.72 -36.61
C PHE A 71 -6.19 -24.65 -36.99
N ALA A 72 -5.32 -24.24 -37.92
CA ALA A 72 -4.07 -24.91 -38.13
C ALA A 72 -3.18 -24.84 -36.86
N PRO A 73 -2.33 -25.84 -36.57
CA PRO A 73 -1.53 -25.86 -35.33
C PRO A 73 -0.75 -24.58 -35.06
N TRP A 74 -0.21 -23.96 -36.09
CA TRP A 74 0.50 -22.67 -35.98
C TRP A 74 -0.44 -21.50 -35.66
N GLY A 75 -1.66 -21.49 -36.23
CA GLY A 75 -2.67 -20.45 -35.95
C GLY A 75 -3.16 -20.49 -34.52
N VAL A 76 -3.41 -21.70 -34.00
CA VAL A 76 -3.75 -21.89 -32.58
C VAL A 76 -2.59 -21.47 -31.68
N ALA A 77 -1.35 -21.88 -32.00
CA ALA A 77 -0.18 -21.48 -31.21
C ALA A 77 -0.01 -19.95 -31.17
N LEU A 78 -0.16 -19.28 -32.30
CA LEU A 78 -0.06 -17.83 -32.39
C LEU A 78 -1.18 -17.14 -31.59
N SER A 79 -2.44 -17.61 -31.69
CA SER A 79 -3.56 -17.03 -30.95
C SER A 79 -3.41 -17.18 -29.44
N VAL A 80 -2.89 -18.32 -28.97
CA VAL A 80 -2.60 -18.56 -27.55
C VAL A 80 -1.48 -17.65 -27.04
N LEU A 81 -0.39 -17.49 -27.80
CA LEU A 81 0.71 -16.59 -27.44
C LEU A 81 0.23 -15.13 -27.38
N MET A 82 -0.53 -14.70 -28.38
CA MET A 82 -1.11 -13.35 -28.39
C MET A 82 -2.05 -13.13 -27.20
N ALA A 83 -2.94 -14.07 -26.93
CA ALA A 83 -3.87 -13.98 -25.82
C ALA A 83 -3.14 -13.90 -24.47
N GLY A 84 -2.13 -14.73 -24.25
CA GLY A 84 -1.29 -14.69 -23.05
C GLY A 84 -0.59 -13.34 -22.87
N THR A 85 0.01 -12.82 -23.95
CA THR A 85 0.68 -11.52 -23.94
C THR A 85 -0.31 -10.38 -23.67
N VAL A 86 -1.45 -10.38 -24.35
CA VAL A 86 -2.51 -9.36 -24.13
C VAL A 86 -3.07 -9.45 -22.72
N GLY A 87 -3.34 -10.66 -22.21
CA GLY A 87 -3.80 -10.89 -20.85
C GLY A 87 -2.80 -10.39 -19.81
N ALA A 88 -1.51 -10.64 -19.99
CA ALA A 88 -0.44 -10.11 -19.14
C ALA A 88 -0.40 -8.58 -19.15
N LEU A 89 -0.41 -7.96 -20.34
CA LEU A 89 -0.40 -6.50 -20.50
C LEU A 89 -1.62 -5.85 -19.88
N LEU A 90 -2.83 -6.37 -20.17
CA LEU A 90 -4.06 -5.85 -19.59
C LEU A 90 -4.02 -5.91 -18.06
N THR A 91 -3.58 -7.04 -17.48
CA THR A 91 -3.47 -7.15 -16.03
C THR A 91 -2.42 -6.21 -15.45
N ARG A 92 -1.29 -6.01 -16.14
CA ARG A 92 -0.22 -5.11 -15.68
C ARG A 92 -0.66 -3.64 -15.66
N TYR A 93 -1.43 -3.20 -16.67
CA TYR A 93 -1.81 -1.79 -16.83
C TYR A 93 -3.19 -1.45 -16.29
N LEU A 94 -4.10 -2.42 -16.17
CA LEU A 94 -5.44 -2.21 -15.64
C LEU A 94 -5.54 -2.59 -14.17
N TYR A 95 -5.42 -1.61 -13.28
CA TYR A 95 -5.53 -1.80 -11.83
C TYR A 95 -6.80 -2.56 -11.38
N PRO A 96 -8.01 -2.30 -11.92
CA PRO A 96 -9.21 -3.06 -11.54
C PRO A 96 -9.07 -4.56 -11.81
N LEU A 97 -8.44 -4.94 -12.93
CA LEU A 97 -8.19 -6.34 -13.27
C LEU A 97 -7.14 -6.96 -12.36
N GLN A 98 -6.08 -6.22 -12.06
CA GLN A 98 -5.04 -6.64 -11.13
C GLN A 98 -5.63 -6.90 -9.73
N ARG A 99 -6.46 -5.98 -9.23
CA ARG A 99 -7.16 -6.11 -7.94
C ARG A 99 -8.11 -7.32 -7.91
N LEU A 100 -8.84 -7.56 -8.99
CA LEU A 100 -9.75 -8.71 -9.11
C LEU A 100 -8.99 -10.04 -9.05
N LEU A 101 -7.85 -10.12 -9.74
CA LEU A 101 -7.05 -11.34 -9.83
C LEU A 101 -6.14 -11.56 -8.61
N ALA A 102 -5.73 -10.50 -7.93
CA ALA A 102 -4.98 -10.60 -6.68
C ALA A 102 -5.84 -11.05 -5.52
N GLY A 103 -7.09 -10.55 -5.42
CA GLY A 103 -7.99 -10.77 -4.28
C GLY A 103 -7.75 -9.76 -3.14
N SER A 104 -8.80 -9.42 -2.40
CA SER A 104 -8.73 -8.39 -1.34
C SER A 104 -7.87 -8.81 -0.15
N GLU A 105 -7.98 -10.06 0.32
CA GLU A 105 -7.19 -10.59 1.43
C GLU A 105 -5.69 -10.50 1.15
N ARG A 106 -5.30 -10.85 -0.08
CA ARG A 106 -3.89 -10.80 -0.46
C ARG A 106 -3.36 -9.36 -0.54
N LEU A 107 -4.20 -8.41 -0.93
CA LEU A 107 -3.84 -6.98 -0.90
C LEU A 107 -3.58 -6.53 0.53
N ASP A 108 -4.45 -6.92 1.47
CA ASP A 108 -4.31 -6.59 2.89
C ASP A 108 -3.03 -7.22 3.47
N ASP A 109 -2.79 -8.50 3.26
CA ASP A 109 -1.57 -9.20 3.68
C ASP A 109 -0.30 -8.58 3.09
N THR A 110 -0.34 -8.16 1.84
CA THR A 110 0.82 -7.57 1.16
C THR A 110 1.15 -6.20 1.74
N VAL A 111 0.13 -5.36 1.96
CA VAL A 111 0.30 -4.04 2.58
C VAL A 111 0.80 -4.18 4.01
N HIS A 112 0.21 -5.09 4.79
CA HIS A 112 0.63 -5.36 6.16
C HIS A 112 2.10 -5.82 6.23
N ARG A 113 2.50 -6.77 5.38
CA ARG A 113 3.92 -7.21 5.32
C ARG A 113 4.87 -6.09 4.93
N ARG A 114 4.47 -5.23 3.98
CA ARG A 114 5.30 -4.07 3.62
C ARG A 114 5.38 -3.06 4.77
N ALA A 115 4.29 -2.82 5.48
CA ALA A 115 4.31 -1.98 6.68
C ALA A 115 5.25 -2.53 7.76
N LEU A 116 5.24 -3.86 8.02
CA LEU A 116 6.17 -4.49 8.95
C LEU A 116 7.63 -4.38 8.49
N GLN A 117 7.91 -4.51 7.20
CA GLN A 117 9.25 -4.30 6.65
C GLN A 117 9.72 -2.87 6.87
N VAL A 118 8.87 -1.89 6.55
CA VAL A 118 9.16 -0.47 6.73
C VAL A 118 9.35 -0.14 8.21
N PHE A 119 8.55 -0.74 9.11
CA PHE A 119 8.71 -0.58 10.56
C PHE A 119 10.11 -0.96 11.03
N VAL A 120 10.70 -2.00 10.42
CA VAL A 120 12.07 -2.44 10.72
C VAL A 120 13.11 -1.62 9.96
N GLU A 121 12.89 -1.33 8.66
CA GLU A 121 13.80 -0.56 7.80
C GLU A 121 14.02 0.86 8.35
N GLU A 122 12.96 1.48 8.89
CA GLU A 122 12.97 2.83 9.44
C GLU A 122 13.24 2.86 10.95
N GLU A 123 13.59 1.71 11.53
CA GLU A 123 13.97 1.56 12.94
C GLU A 123 12.92 2.14 13.92
N VAL A 124 11.61 2.09 13.56
CA VAL A 124 10.52 2.66 14.37
C VAL A 124 10.48 2.08 15.79
N PHE A 125 11.07 0.91 15.98
CA PHE A 125 11.22 0.26 17.27
C PHE A 125 12.39 0.79 18.10
N ASP A 126 13.28 1.63 17.56
CA ASP A 126 14.49 2.11 18.25
C ASP A 126 14.19 3.34 19.11
N THR A 127 13.22 3.17 20.00
CA THR A 127 12.87 4.13 21.04
C THR A 127 13.03 3.49 22.43
N ARG A 128 13.41 4.30 23.40
CA ARG A 128 13.75 3.85 24.78
C ARG A 128 12.63 3.07 25.45
N ASP A 129 11.36 3.52 25.29
CA ASP A 129 10.20 2.90 25.91
C ASP A 129 9.38 2.05 24.92
N ARG A 130 9.89 1.86 23.70
CA ARG A 130 9.19 1.11 22.65
C ARG A 130 7.86 1.76 22.29
N THR A 131 7.87 3.09 22.12
CA THR A 131 6.71 3.94 21.89
C THR A 131 6.60 4.44 20.44
N GLY A 132 7.35 3.86 19.51
CA GLY A 132 7.27 4.16 18.10
C GLY A 132 5.94 3.74 17.48
N ILE A 133 5.42 4.57 16.56
CA ILE A 133 4.17 4.35 15.83
C ILE A 133 4.42 4.61 14.35
N LEU A 134 4.21 3.60 13.52
CA LEU A 134 4.22 3.74 12.07
C LEU A 134 2.82 4.05 11.54
N LEU A 135 2.67 5.18 10.82
CA LEU A 135 1.50 5.48 10.00
C LEU A 135 1.81 5.18 8.53
N PHE A 136 1.51 3.97 8.08
CA PHE A 136 1.82 3.52 6.74
C PHE A 136 0.65 3.70 5.79
N VAL A 137 0.86 4.43 4.68
CA VAL A 137 -0.16 4.70 3.66
C VAL A 137 0.28 4.17 2.31
N SER A 138 -0.45 3.21 1.78
CA SER A 138 -0.26 2.67 0.43
C SER A 138 -1.31 3.24 -0.52
N LEU A 139 -0.87 4.13 -1.43
CA LEU A 139 -1.79 4.93 -2.25
C LEU A 139 -2.50 4.10 -3.30
N ARG A 140 -1.80 3.20 -4.00
CA ARG A 140 -2.39 2.38 -5.06
C ARG A 140 -3.43 1.40 -4.52
N GLU A 141 -3.14 0.78 -3.39
CA GLU A 141 -4.00 -0.19 -2.73
C GLU A 141 -5.15 0.49 -1.97
N HIS A 142 -5.06 1.80 -1.72
CA HIS A 142 -5.95 2.55 -0.85
C HIS A 142 -6.04 1.89 0.53
N ARG A 143 -4.88 1.51 1.09
CA ARG A 143 -4.75 0.87 2.39
C ARG A 143 -3.89 1.71 3.33
N ILE A 144 -4.26 1.64 4.59
CA ILE A 144 -3.61 2.35 5.67
C ILE A 144 -3.38 1.33 6.77
N GLU A 145 -2.15 1.24 7.26
CA GLU A 145 -1.76 0.43 8.41
C GLU A 145 -1.21 1.33 9.49
N VAL A 146 -1.61 1.08 10.73
CA VAL A 146 -1.04 1.71 11.92
C VAL A 146 -0.40 0.62 12.76
N LEU A 147 0.91 0.71 12.95
CA LEU A 147 1.66 -0.26 13.73
C LEU A 147 2.32 0.46 14.91
N GLY A 148 1.85 0.14 16.12
CA GLY A 148 2.51 0.57 17.36
C GLY A 148 3.51 -0.47 17.84
N ASP A 149 4.61 -0.02 18.44
CA ASP A 149 5.54 -0.90 19.12
C ASP A 149 4.95 -1.43 20.45
N THR A 150 5.69 -2.29 21.12
CA THR A 150 5.23 -3.02 22.32
C THR A 150 4.80 -2.11 23.47
N GLY A 151 5.44 -0.96 23.68
CA GLY A 151 5.05 0.03 24.68
C GLY A 151 3.69 0.64 24.37
N ILE A 152 3.44 0.98 23.09
CA ILE A 152 2.15 1.49 22.63
C ILE A 152 1.07 0.40 22.73
N ASN A 153 1.34 -0.81 22.24
CA ASN A 153 0.36 -1.90 22.23
C ASN A 153 -0.05 -2.41 23.62
N GLN A 154 0.63 -1.99 24.69
CA GLN A 154 0.21 -2.23 26.07
C GLN A 154 -0.91 -1.27 26.53
N GLN A 155 -1.00 -0.10 25.92
CA GLN A 155 -1.91 0.98 26.30
C GLN A 155 -3.07 1.17 25.32
N VAL A 156 -2.84 0.90 24.05
CA VAL A 156 -3.74 1.20 22.93
C VAL A 156 -4.18 -0.09 22.25
N GLU A 157 -5.49 -0.30 22.14
CA GLU A 157 -6.08 -1.43 21.45
C GLU A 157 -6.15 -1.18 19.94
N PRO A 158 -6.17 -2.24 19.09
CA PRO A 158 -6.27 -2.08 17.64
C PRO A 158 -7.48 -1.25 17.16
N ASP A 159 -8.60 -1.36 17.87
CA ASP A 159 -9.85 -0.63 17.55
C ASP A 159 -9.74 0.88 17.82
N ASP A 160 -8.88 1.30 18.72
CA ASP A 160 -8.63 2.72 19.03
C ASP A 160 -8.08 3.48 17.80
N TRP A 161 -7.36 2.78 16.92
CA TRP A 161 -6.80 3.36 15.69
C TRP A 161 -7.82 3.59 14.57
N ALA A 162 -9.05 3.10 14.71
CA ALA A 162 -10.05 3.15 13.64
C ALA A 162 -10.38 4.59 13.20
N GLU A 163 -10.38 5.55 14.11
CA GLU A 163 -10.63 6.96 13.78
C GLU A 163 -9.44 7.59 13.07
N VAL A 164 -8.21 7.29 13.50
CA VAL A 164 -6.96 7.72 12.84
C VAL A 164 -6.96 7.26 11.37
N VAL A 165 -7.21 5.98 11.14
CA VAL A 165 -7.34 5.40 9.78
C VAL A 165 -8.43 6.10 8.97
N THR A 166 -9.56 6.43 9.60
CA THR A 166 -10.68 7.11 8.93
C THR A 166 -10.30 8.50 8.46
N ARG A 167 -9.48 9.25 9.21
CA ARG A 167 -9.01 10.59 8.83
C ARG A 167 -8.13 10.54 7.57
N ILE A 168 -7.14 9.65 7.57
CA ILE A 168 -6.27 9.46 6.41
C ILE A 168 -7.09 9.03 5.18
N ARG A 169 -8.02 8.09 5.36
CA ARG A 169 -8.91 7.62 4.28
C ARG A 169 -9.73 8.75 3.67
N ARG A 170 -10.29 9.65 4.49
CA ARG A 170 -11.01 10.85 4.01
C ARG A 170 -10.09 11.78 3.24
N GLY A 171 -8.85 11.98 3.71
CA GLY A 171 -7.84 12.75 3.00
C GLY A 171 -7.57 12.21 1.60
N ILE A 172 -7.41 10.89 1.47
CA ILE A 172 -7.23 10.22 0.17
C ILE A 172 -8.45 10.43 -0.74
N GLN A 173 -9.67 10.24 -0.21
CA GLN A 173 -10.92 10.38 -0.98
C GLN A 173 -11.16 11.80 -1.49
N ASN A 174 -10.74 12.81 -0.71
CA ASN A 174 -10.91 14.22 -1.03
C ASN A 174 -9.72 14.83 -1.81
N ASP A 175 -8.78 14.00 -2.28
CA ASP A 175 -7.52 14.44 -2.94
C ASP A 175 -6.70 15.44 -2.09
N ASN A 176 -6.83 15.35 -0.77
CA ASN A 176 -6.14 16.19 0.22
C ASN A 176 -5.47 15.32 1.31
N LEU A 177 -4.48 14.52 0.88
CA LEU A 177 -3.79 13.60 1.77
C LEU A 177 -2.99 14.33 2.87
N THR A 178 -2.43 15.50 2.58
CA THR A 178 -1.72 16.31 3.58
C THR A 178 -2.61 16.60 4.79
N GLU A 179 -3.82 17.10 4.58
CA GLU A 179 -4.78 17.40 5.66
C GLU A 179 -5.17 16.13 6.42
N GLY A 180 -5.45 15.06 5.67
CA GLY A 180 -5.80 13.78 6.27
C GLY A 180 -4.70 13.21 7.18
N LEU A 181 -3.43 13.37 6.79
CA LEU A 181 -2.28 12.98 7.62
C LEU A 181 -2.11 13.89 8.83
N VAL A 182 -2.20 15.21 8.64
CA VAL A 182 -2.11 16.18 9.74
C VAL A 182 -3.18 15.89 10.80
N GLU A 183 -4.45 15.76 10.40
CA GLU A 183 -5.55 15.42 11.32
C GLU A 183 -5.32 14.08 12.03
N ALA A 184 -4.80 13.08 11.32
CA ALA A 184 -4.53 11.75 11.86
C ALA A 184 -3.40 11.79 12.90
N ILE A 185 -2.29 12.49 12.61
CA ILE A 185 -1.15 12.65 13.51
C ILE A 185 -1.56 13.37 14.79
N GLU A 186 -2.30 14.48 14.66
CA GLU A 186 -2.84 15.20 15.83
C GLU A 186 -3.80 14.34 16.68
N MET A 187 -4.52 13.43 16.01
CA MET A 187 -5.39 12.48 16.70
C MET A 187 -4.58 11.39 17.40
N CYS A 188 -3.47 10.91 16.80
CA CYS A 188 -2.55 10.01 17.49
C CYS A 188 -2.06 10.63 18.80
N GLY A 189 -1.56 11.86 18.78
CA GLY A 189 -1.13 12.56 19.99
C GLY A 189 -2.21 12.61 21.07
N ARG A 190 -3.46 12.98 20.72
CA ARG A 190 -4.57 12.99 21.67
C ARG A 190 -4.92 11.61 22.21
N LEU A 191 -4.95 10.60 21.34
CA LEU A 191 -5.23 9.22 21.74
C LEU A 191 -4.19 8.70 22.73
N LEU A 192 -2.93 8.97 22.49
CA LEU A 192 -1.83 8.55 23.36
C LEU A 192 -1.88 9.26 24.72
N GLU A 193 -2.18 10.58 24.72
CA GLU A 193 -2.40 11.34 25.95
C GLU A 193 -3.57 10.75 26.77
N GLU A 194 -4.72 10.46 26.13
CA GLU A 194 -5.88 9.84 26.77
C GLU A 194 -5.59 8.42 27.31
N LYS A 195 -4.70 7.69 26.68
CA LYS A 195 -4.31 6.32 27.07
C LYS A 195 -3.16 6.29 28.11
N GLY A 196 -2.63 7.44 28.49
CA GLY A 196 -1.59 7.56 29.51
C GLY A 196 -0.19 7.22 29.03
N VAL A 197 0.09 7.46 27.75
CA VAL A 197 1.46 7.47 27.20
C VAL A 197 2.07 8.83 27.49
N ASP A 198 2.42 9.05 28.75
CA ASP A 198 2.86 10.35 29.25
C ASP A 198 4.32 10.65 28.89
N ILE A 199 4.59 11.93 28.56
CA ILE A 199 5.95 12.44 28.35
C ILE A 199 6.72 12.45 29.68
N ARG A 200 7.97 12.05 29.64
CA ARG A 200 8.86 12.11 30.82
C ARG A 200 9.61 13.44 30.87
N PRO A 201 10.08 13.85 32.05
CA PRO A 201 10.87 15.07 32.20
C PRO A 201 12.22 15.05 31.44
N ASP A 202 12.71 13.86 31.08
CA ASP A 202 13.96 13.60 30.36
C ASP A 202 13.71 12.99 28.96
N ASP A 203 12.50 13.21 28.42
CA ASP A 203 12.13 12.74 27.10
C ASP A 203 12.83 13.58 26.02
N GLU A 204 13.41 12.90 25.05
CA GLU A 204 14.06 13.50 23.88
C GLU A 204 13.39 12.94 22.62
N ASN A 205 13.31 13.71 21.55
CA ASN A 205 12.86 13.23 20.26
C ASN A 205 13.90 12.22 19.73
N GLU A 206 13.49 10.96 19.66
CA GLU A 206 14.37 9.81 19.37
C GLU A 206 14.35 9.46 17.87
N LEU A 207 13.25 9.79 17.16
CA LEU A 207 13.10 9.54 15.73
C LEU A 207 12.94 10.86 14.96
N THR A 208 13.25 10.84 13.67
CA THR A 208 13.12 12.04 12.84
C THR A 208 11.67 12.25 12.39
N ASP A 209 11.12 13.45 12.59
CA ASP A 209 9.72 13.83 12.26
C ASP A 209 9.43 13.90 10.75
N THR A 210 10.38 13.53 9.90
CA THR A 210 10.24 13.66 8.45
C THR A 210 9.34 12.58 7.86
N VAL A 211 8.45 12.98 6.94
CA VAL A 211 7.67 12.03 6.15
C VAL A 211 8.58 11.22 5.25
N ARG A 212 8.54 9.91 5.37
CA ARG A 212 9.34 9.01 4.55
C ARG A 212 8.55 8.56 3.33
N THR A 213 9.16 8.68 2.16
CA THR A 213 8.59 8.24 0.88
C THR A 213 9.53 7.26 0.20
N PRO A 214 9.61 6.00 0.66
CA PRO A 214 10.46 4.99 0.06
C PRO A 214 10.13 4.81 -1.43
N GLY A 215 11.14 4.98 -2.30
CA GLY A 215 10.98 4.93 -3.76
C GLY A 215 11.04 6.29 -4.47
N ARG A 216 11.12 7.40 -3.75
CA ARG A 216 11.60 8.66 -4.30
C ARG A 216 13.13 8.61 -4.19
N GLY A 217 13.84 8.55 -5.35
CA GLY A 217 15.28 8.33 -5.40
C GLY A 217 16.03 9.17 -4.38
N THR A 218 16.92 8.53 -3.67
CA THR A 218 17.96 9.12 -2.80
C THR A 218 19.07 9.77 -3.65
N ASP A 219 18.70 10.66 -4.59
CA ASP A 219 19.63 11.31 -5.51
C ASP A 219 19.93 12.77 -5.14
N GLU A 220 19.53 13.25 -3.96
CA GLU A 220 19.78 14.64 -3.54
C GLU A 220 20.48 14.80 -2.18
N GLU A 221 21.21 13.80 -1.69
CA GLU A 221 22.18 14.02 -0.59
C GLU A 221 23.60 13.67 -1.07
N GLY A 222 24.21 14.60 -1.81
CA GLY A 222 25.57 14.41 -2.31
C GLY A 222 26.10 15.61 -3.10
N GLU A 223 26.11 16.82 -2.53
CA GLU A 223 27.08 17.86 -2.87
C GLU A 223 27.27 18.84 -1.69
#